data_ca618d30e8226e5953f9208fc61dc060
#
_entry.id   ca618d30e8226e5953f9208fc61dc060
#
_cell.length_a   1.000
_cell.length_b   1.000
_cell.length_c   1.000
_cell.angle_alpha   90.00
_cell.angle_beta   90.00
_cell.angle_gamma   90.00
#
_symmetry.space_group_name_H-M   'P 1'
#
loop_
_entity.id
_entity.type
_entity.pdbx_description
1 polymer ?
#
loop_
_entity_poly.entity_id
_entity_poly.type
_entity_poly.pdbx_seq_one_letter_code
_entity_poly.pdbx_strand_id
1 'polypeptide(L)'
;PSITFKFMVLASPSAEYITSDYVKVHIQREYARACPGGTGRAKTGGNYAGSLKASMEANKLGFHQTLWLDTLHKESIEELSGMNFFAVLDGVVHTPKLTETILDGITRRCLIKIAQNLGYEIKESHMKISELLKQIEDKSCTECFMCGTASIIVPIAELCETDGTSYSLTYSKGQVAKQLRETLLGIQEGRLEDTEAWVTTLL
;
A
#
# COMPACT_ATOMS: atom_id res chain seq x y z
N PRO A 1 -6.11 25.86 19.16
CA PRO A 1 -6.95 25.12 18.21
C PRO A 1 -8.00 26.02 17.60
N SER A 2 -8.31 25.84 16.30
CA SER A 2 -9.39 26.57 15.66
C SER A 2 -10.75 26.15 16.23
N ILE A 3 -11.63 27.09 16.45
CA ILE A 3 -13.02 26.86 16.89
C ILE A 3 -14.00 26.87 15.71
N THR A 4 -13.51 27.17 14.51
CA THR A 4 -14.30 27.14 13.27
C THR A 4 -13.57 26.27 12.24
N PHE A 5 -14.35 25.57 11.41
CA PHE A 5 -13.86 24.67 10.40
C PHE A 5 -14.47 25.02 9.05
N LYS A 6 -13.69 24.85 7.98
CA LYS A 6 -14.17 24.93 6.60
C LYS A 6 -14.07 23.55 5.98
N PHE A 7 -15.19 23.01 5.52
CA PHE A 7 -15.25 21.80 4.71
C PHE A 7 -15.34 22.19 3.24
N MET A 8 -14.48 21.60 2.41
CA MET A 8 -14.47 21.83 0.96
C MET A 8 -14.32 20.50 0.24
N VAL A 9 -15.04 20.35 -0.87
CA VAL A 9 -14.89 19.26 -1.83
C VAL A 9 -14.43 19.86 -3.14
N LEU A 10 -13.31 19.38 -3.67
CA LEU A 10 -12.75 19.78 -4.95
C LEU A 10 -12.76 18.58 -5.90
N ALA A 11 -13.29 18.75 -7.10
CA ALA A 11 -13.23 17.78 -8.18
C ALA A 11 -12.31 18.33 -9.27
N SER A 12 -11.36 17.53 -9.72
CA SER A 12 -10.41 17.89 -10.76
C SER A 12 -10.14 16.68 -11.66
N PRO A 13 -10.08 16.85 -12.99
CA PRO A 13 -9.58 15.80 -13.88
C PRO A 13 -8.16 15.43 -13.49
N SER A 14 -7.88 14.13 -13.44
CA SER A 14 -6.55 13.60 -13.09
C SER A 14 -6.16 12.51 -14.07
N ALA A 15 -4.89 12.54 -14.50
CA ALA A 15 -4.28 11.42 -15.21
C ALA A 15 -3.85 10.34 -14.20
N GLU A 16 -3.38 9.19 -14.72
CA GLU A 16 -2.80 8.13 -13.88
C GLU A 16 -1.64 8.67 -13.05
N TYR A 17 -1.68 8.41 -11.74
CA TYR A 17 -0.65 8.87 -10.80
C TYR A 17 0.67 8.11 -10.95
N ILE A 18 0.60 6.80 -11.24
CA ILE A 18 1.74 5.95 -11.53
C ILE A 18 1.51 5.33 -12.92
N THR A 19 2.37 5.65 -13.86
CA THR A 19 2.30 5.21 -15.26
C THR A 19 3.09 3.93 -15.53
N SER A 20 3.87 3.46 -14.55
CA SER A 20 4.67 2.23 -14.67
C SER A 20 3.83 1.01 -14.29
N ASP A 21 3.98 -0.07 -15.03
CA ASP A 21 3.31 -1.36 -14.75
C ASP A 21 3.72 -1.96 -13.40
N TYR A 22 4.88 -1.56 -12.88
CA TYR A 22 5.42 -1.98 -11.57
C TYR A 22 6.38 -0.92 -11.01
N VAL A 23 6.71 -1.04 -9.75
CA VAL A 23 7.60 -0.10 -9.06
C VAL A 23 8.72 -0.81 -8.31
N LYS A 24 9.83 -0.07 -8.15
CA LYS A 24 10.93 -0.39 -7.23
C LYS A 24 10.75 0.39 -5.95
N VAL A 25 10.88 -0.28 -4.82
CA VAL A 25 10.59 0.26 -3.50
C VAL A 25 11.81 0.18 -2.61
N HIS A 26 12.17 1.30 -1.99
CA HIS A 26 13.24 1.38 -1.01
C HIS A 26 12.75 0.98 0.38
N ILE A 27 13.45 0.07 1.06
CA ILE A 27 13.18 -0.29 2.46
C ILE A 27 13.83 0.77 3.37
N GLN A 28 13.02 1.47 4.15
CA GLN A 28 13.50 2.57 4.98
C GLN A 28 13.88 2.10 6.38
N ARG A 29 15.20 2.08 6.66
CA ARG A 29 15.76 1.63 7.94
C ARG A 29 16.02 2.77 8.94
N GLU A 30 16.25 3.98 8.45
CA GLU A 30 16.66 5.10 9.31
C GLU A 30 15.49 5.93 9.82
N TYR A 31 14.68 6.42 8.89
CA TYR A 31 13.57 7.32 9.20
C TYR A 31 12.29 6.55 9.54
N ALA A 32 11.36 7.24 10.19
CA ALA A 32 10.01 6.75 10.44
C ALA A 32 8.99 7.70 9.81
N ARG A 33 7.89 7.15 9.30
CA ARG A 33 6.78 7.93 8.77
C ARG A 33 5.90 8.50 9.89
N ALA A 34 5.67 7.71 10.91
CA ALA A 34 4.79 8.01 12.02
C ALA A 34 5.28 7.28 13.27
N CYS A 35 4.81 7.68 14.45
CA CYS A 35 5.11 7.02 15.72
C CYS A 35 3.83 6.73 16.50
N PRO A 36 3.83 5.74 17.41
CA PRO A 36 2.74 5.51 18.34
C PRO A 36 2.39 6.78 19.13
N GLY A 37 1.11 7.01 19.36
CA GLY A 37 0.61 8.26 19.99
C GLY A 37 0.62 9.48 19.07
N GLY A 38 1.08 9.33 17.81
CA GLY A 38 1.11 10.39 16.81
C GLY A 38 -0.13 10.41 15.90
N THR A 39 0.03 10.97 14.72
CA THR A 39 -1.06 11.19 13.74
C THR A 39 -1.07 10.19 12.59
N GLY A 40 -0.37 9.06 12.71
CA GLY A 40 -0.16 8.09 11.62
C GLY A 40 -1.43 7.55 10.99
N ARG A 41 -2.50 7.37 11.77
CA ARG A 41 -3.82 6.93 11.29
C ARG A 41 -4.60 8.01 10.55
N ALA A 42 -4.20 9.28 10.66
CA ALA A 42 -4.90 10.39 10.03
C ALA A 42 -4.21 10.80 8.72
N LYS A 43 -5.00 11.17 7.71
CA LYS A 43 -4.48 11.72 6.46
C LYS A 43 -4.18 13.21 6.64
N THR A 44 -3.14 13.50 7.43
CA THR A 44 -2.73 14.86 7.79
C THR A 44 -1.42 15.26 7.11
N GLY A 45 -1.28 16.53 6.74
CA GLY A 45 -0.09 17.06 6.06
C GLY A 45 1.21 16.87 6.85
N GLY A 46 1.15 16.83 8.18
CA GLY A 46 2.31 16.58 9.03
C GLY A 46 3.00 15.24 8.79
N ASN A 47 2.24 14.17 8.53
CA ASN A 47 2.81 12.85 8.21
C ASN A 47 3.58 12.88 6.89
N TYR A 48 3.08 13.62 5.89
CA TYR A 48 3.76 13.74 4.58
C TYR A 48 4.98 14.63 4.68
N ALA A 49 4.92 15.74 5.41
CA ALA A 49 6.06 16.62 5.63
C ALA A 49 7.22 15.88 6.31
N GLY A 50 6.95 15.07 7.34
CA GLY A 50 7.96 14.27 8.04
C GLY A 50 8.63 13.21 7.17
N SER A 51 7.96 12.71 6.14
CA SER A 51 8.48 11.68 5.24
C SER A 51 9.20 12.24 4.00
N LEU A 52 9.16 13.56 3.75
CA LEU A 52 9.69 14.16 2.52
C LEU A 52 11.18 13.90 2.32
N LYS A 53 12.00 14.02 3.36
CA LYS A 53 13.45 13.83 3.24
C LYS A 53 13.78 12.43 2.74
N ALA A 54 13.23 11.39 3.39
CA ALA A 54 13.46 10.01 3.01
C ALA A 54 12.94 9.70 1.61
N SER A 55 11.76 10.22 1.25
CA SER A 55 11.19 10.07 -0.10
C SER A 55 12.07 10.74 -1.17
N MET A 56 12.63 11.92 -0.89
CA MET A 56 13.54 12.60 -1.81
C MET A 56 14.85 11.83 -1.99
N GLU A 57 15.40 11.26 -0.92
CA GLU A 57 16.61 10.43 -0.98
C GLU A 57 16.36 9.14 -1.77
N ALA A 58 15.25 8.46 -1.53
CA ALA A 58 14.85 7.29 -2.31
C ALA A 58 14.68 7.61 -3.80
N ASN A 59 14.02 8.72 -4.14
CA ASN A 59 13.84 9.17 -5.52
C ASN A 59 15.18 9.46 -6.24
N LYS A 60 16.15 10.05 -5.53
CA LYS A 60 17.52 10.30 -6.09
C LYS A 60 18.24 8.99 -6.42
N LEU A 61 17.94 7.92 -5.70
CA LEU A 61 18.47 6.57 -5.95
C LEU A 61 17.66 5.79 -6.99
N GLY A 62 16.62 6.39 -7.59
CA GLY A 62 15.82 5.79 -8.64
C GLY A 62 14.64 4.95 -8.14
N PHE A 63 14.32 5.02 -6.85
CA PHE A 63 13.15 4.32 -6.29
C PHE A 63 11.87 5.15 -6.43
N HIS A 64 10.77 4.48 -6.70
CA HIS A 64 9.46 5.12 -6.89
C HIS A 64 8.72 5.36 -5.56
N GLN A 65 8.99 4.52 -4.57
CA GLN A 65 8.29 4.51 -3.29
C GLN A 65 9.25 4.09 -2.16
N THR A 66 8.83 4.40 -0.94
CA THR A 66 9.51 4.01 0.30
C THR A 66 8.59 3.11 1.11
N LEU A 67 9.06 1.92 1.49
CA LEU A 67 8.41 1.02 2.44
C LEU A 67 8.83 1.41 3.84
N TRP A 68 7.87 1.79 4.66
CA TRP A 68 8.09 2.21 6.04
C TRP A 68 8.00 1.02 6.99
N LEU A 69 8.90 1.02 7.94
CA LEU A 69 8.94 0.08 9.05
C LEU A 69 8.57 0.77 10.36
N ASP A 70 8.17 -0.02 11.34
CA ASP A 70 7.86 0.48 12.68
C ASP A 70 8.99 1.34 13.26
N THR A 71 8.62 2.33 14.06
CA THR A 71 9.56 3.34 14.57
C THR A 71 10.56 2.77 15.56
N LEU A 72 10.17 1.78 16.37
CA LEU A 72 10.94 1.33 17.52
C LEU A 72 12.01 0.31 17.14
N HIS A 73 11.67 -0.69 16.36
CA HIS A 73 12.53 -1.83 16.08
C HIS A 73 12.98 -1.91 14.63
N LYS A 74 12.32 -1.19 13.73
CA LYS A 74 12.56 -1.26 12.26
C LYS A 74 12.44 -2.68 11.71
N GLU A 75 11.54 -3.45 12.29
CA GLU A 75 11.29 -4.85 11.94
C GLU A 75 9.94 -5.08 11.26
N SER A 76 8.90 -4.40 11.74
CA SER A 76 7.55 -4.61 11.25
C SER A 76 7.24 -3.70 10.07
N ILE A 77 6.73 -4.27 9.00
CA ILE A 77 6.24 -3.54 7.85
C ILE A 77 4.98 -2.76 8.25
N GLU A 78 4.94 -1.50 7.88
CA GLU A 78 3.77 -0.65 8.07
C GLU A 78 3.05 -0.38 6.74
N GLU A 79 3.48 0.62 6.00
CA GLU A 79 2.89 0.98 4.72
C GLU A 79 3.92 1.69 3.81
N LEU A 80 3.53 2.06 2.60
CA LEU A 80 4.34 2.90 1.72
C LEU A 80 4.02 4.39 1.94
N SER A 81 4.77 5.28 1.29
CA SER A 81 4.66 6.73 1.50
C SER A 81 3.25 7.31 1.32
N GLY A 82 2.42 6.70 0.51
CA GLY A 82 1.03 7.16 0.27
C GLY A 82 0.04 6.03 0.02
N MET A 83 0.43 4.78 0.28
CA MET A 83 -0.33 3.59 -0.05
C MET A 83 -0.17 2.49 0.99
N ASN A 84 -1.19 1.65 1.17
CA ASN A 84 -1.09 0.46 2.03
C ASN A 84 -0.37 -0.69 1.31
N PHE A 85 0.28 -1.55 2.07
CA PHE A 85 1.07 -2.69 1.60
C PHE A 85 0.28 -4.00 1.65
N PHE A 86 0.49 -4.84 0.65
CA PHE A 86 -0.01 -6.22 0.57
C PHE A 86 1.06 -7.16 0.04
N ALA A 87 1.00 -8.44 0.44
CA ALA A 87 1.81 -9.52 -0.12
C ALA A 87 0.96 -10.80 -0.27
N VAL A 88 1.33 -11.66 -1.20
CA VAL A 88 0.74 -12.99 -1.36
C VAL A 88 1.81 -14.01 -0.97
N LEU A 89 1.58 -14.70 0.14
CA LEU A 89 2.47 -15.67 0.75
C LEU A 89 1.79 -17.03 0.75
N ASP A 90 2.38 -18.03 0.08
CA ASP A 90 1.79 -19.38 -0.04
C ASP A 90 0.31 -19.37 -0.47
N GLY A 91 -0.07 -18.46 -1.36
CA GLY A 91 -1.45 -18.30 -1.84
C GLY A 91 -2.39 -17.53 -0.90
N VAL A 92 -1.94 -17.11 0.27
CA VAL A 92 -2.70 -16.30 1.23
C VAL A 92 -2.38 -14.82 1.04
N VAL A 93 -3.40 -13.98 1.01
CA VAL A 93 -3.22 -12.52 0.92
C VAL A 93 -2.94 -11.95 2.31
N HIS A 94 -1.84 -11.25 2.45
CA HIS A 94 -1.44 -10.61 3.71
C HIS A 94 -1.39 -9.10 3.57
N THR A 95 -1.78 -8.40 4.64
CA THR A 95 -1.57 -6.96 4.80
C THR A 95 -1.22 -6.65 6.25
N PRO A 96 -0.40 -5.63 6.53
CA PRO A 96 -0.12 -5.23 7.90
C PRO A 96 -1.39 -4.94 8.68
N LYS A 97 -1.47 -5.48 9.90
CA LYS A 97 -2.52 -5.15 10.86
C LYS A 97 -2.47 -3.67 11.19
N LEU A 98 -3.61 -3.00 11.19
CA LEU A 98 -3.70 -1.59 11.51
C LEU A 98 -3.19 -1.33 12.94
N THR A 99 -2.29 -0.34 13.01
CA THR A 99 -1.77 0.24 14.25
C THR A 99 -2.09 1.73 14.27
N GLU A 100 -1.58 2.46 15.27
CA GLU A 100 -1.70 3.92 15.31
C GLU A 100 -0.87 4.63 14.24
N THR A 101 0.04 3.91 13.59
CA THR A 101 0.99 4.45 12.62
C THR A 101 0.61 4.18 11.17
N ILE A 102 -0.41 3.33 10.90
CA ILE A 102 -0.84 2.94 9.57
C ILE A 102 -2.18 3.60 9.24
N LEU A 103 -2.28 4.19 8.03
CA LEU A 103 -3.54 4.75 7.55
C LEU A 103 -4.53 3.63 7.24
N ASP A 104 -5.72 3.72 7.83
CA ASP A 104 -6.84 2.84 7.50
C ASP A 104 -7.47 3.25 6.15
N GLY A 105 -6.83 2.79 5.07
CA GLY A 105 -7.19 3.17 3.70
C GLY A 105 -8.52 2.57 3.26
N ILE A 106 -9.37 3.38 2.59
CA ILE A 106 -10.63 2.90 2.03
C ILE A 106 -10.38 1.82 0.97
N THR A 107 -9.45 2.06 0.04
CA THR A 107 -9.06 1.05 -0.96
C THR A 107 -8.60 -0.24 -0.29
N ARG A 108 -7.80 -0.16 0.78
CA ARG A 108 -7.38 -1.34 1.57
C ARG A 108 -8.59 -2.14 2.07
N ARG A 109 -9.58 -1.49 2.66
CA ARG A 109 -10.81 -2.16 3.15
C ARG A 109 -11.59 -2.82 2.01
N CYS A 110 -11.75 -2.12 0.89
CA CYS A 110 -12.40 -2.68 -0.30
C CYS A 110 -11.67 -3.93 -0.79
N LEU A 111 -10.33 -3.89 -0.89
CA LEU A 111 -9.55 -5.04 -1.36
C LEU A 111 -9.63 -6.24 -0.41
N ILE A 112 -9.64 -6.03 0.90
CA ILE A 112 -9.86 -7.10 1.89
C ILE A 112 -11.21 -7.77 1.63
N LYS A 113 -12.26 -6.98 1.45
CA LYS A 113 -13.61 -7.51 1.21
C LYS A 113 -13.72 -8.23 -0.15
N ILE A 114 -13.16 -7.64 -1.20
CA ILE A 114 -13.12 -8.28 -2.54
C ILE A 114 -12.36 -9.60 -2.49
N ALA A 115 -11.19 -9.64 -1.82
CA ALA A 115 -10.42 -10.88 -1.69
C ALA A 115 -11.24 -11.98 -1.02
N GLN A 116 -11.96 -11.67 0.07
CA GLN A 116 -12.86 -12.61 0.74
C GLN A 116 -13.98 -13.09 -0.19
N ASN A 117 -14.62 -12.18 -0.91
CA ASN A 117 -15.71 -12.51 -1.83
C ASN A 117 -15.22 -13.38 -3.01
N LEU A 118 -13.97 -13.24 -3.42
CA LEU A 118 -13.32 -14.07 -4.43
C LEU A 118 -12.79 -15.41 -3.90
N GLY A 119 -12.93 -15.68 -2.59
CA GLY A 119 -12.51 -16.93 -1.96
C GLY A 119 -11.03 -16.98 -1.56
N TYR A 120 -10.33 -15.86 -1.58
CA TYR A 120 -8.97 -15.80 -1.04
C TYR A 120 -8.98 -15.80 0.49
N GLU A 121 -8.06 -16.57 1.09
CA GLU A 121 -7.73 -16.37 2.49
C GLU A 121 -6.98 -15.05 2.64
N ILE A 122 -7.37 -14.22 3.62
CA ILE A 122 -6.70 -12.95 3.89
C ILE A 122 -6.36 -12.83 5.38
N LYS A 123 -5.14 -12.34 5.65
CA LYS A 123 -4.62 -12.15 7.01
C LYS A 123 -4.14 -10.72 7.22
N GLU A 124 -4.70 -10.09 8.25
CA GLU A 124 -4.18 -8.85 8.81
C GLU A 124 -3.26 -9.21 9.98
N SER A 125 -1.94 -9.08 9.80
CA SER A 125 -0.95 -9.55 10.76
C SER A 125 0.23 -8.60 10.92
N HIS A 126 1.02 -8.78 11.97
CA HIS A 126 2.34 -8.18 12.05
C HIS A 126 3.26 -8.90 11.07
N MET A 127 3.73 -8.18 10.05
CA MET A 127 4.60 -8.71 9.00
C MET A 127 6.02 -8.24 9.26
N LYS A 128 6.94 -9.17 9.52
CA LYS A 128 8.35 -8.82 9.68
C LYS A 128 9.04 -8.70 8.33
N ILE A 129 9.82 -7.64 8.15
CA ILE A 129 10.56 -7.43 6.90
C ILE A 129 11.55 -8.55 6.62
N SER A 130 12.27 -9.05 7.64
CA SER A 130 13.23 -10.14 7.49
C SER A 130 12.59 -11.45 7.02
N GLU A 131 11.37 -11.74 7.48
CA GLU A 131 10.61 -12.92 7.06
C GLU A 131 10.12 -12.76 5.62
N LEU A 132 9.59 -11.56 5.27
CA LEU A 132 9.15 -11.28 3.91
C LEU A 132 10.31 -11.41 2.89
N LEU A 133 11.48 -10.84 3.20
CA LEU A 133 12.63 -10.90 2.31
C LEU A 133 13.08 -12.35 2.07
N LYS A 134 13.12 -13.18 3.12
CA LYS A 134 13.38 -14.61 3.00
C LYS A 134 12.33 -15.32 2.14
N GLN A 135 11.04 -14.98 2.31
CA GLN A 135 9.96 -15.56 1.52
C GLN A 135 9.99 -15.12 0.04
N ILE A 136 10.58 -13.97 -0.28
CA ILE A 136 10.85 -13.57 -1.66
C ILE A 136 11.98 -14.44 -2.24
N GLU A 137 13.06 -14.67 -1.49
CA GLU A 137 14.19 -15.49 -1.92
C GLU A 137 13.82 -16.96 -2.14
N ASP A 138 13.04 -17.55 -1.24
CA ASP A 138 12.58 -18.94 -1.36
C ASP A 138 11.34 -19.13 -2.25
N LYS A 139 10.79 -18.01 -2.79
CA LYS A 139 9.65 -17.95 -3.71
C LYS A 139 8.29 -18.34 -3.10
N SER A 140 8.18 -18.40 -1.79
CA SER A 140 6.87 -18.52 -1.11
C SER A 140 6.08 -17.21 -1.14
N CYS A 141 6.78 -16.06 -1.24
CA CYS A 141 6.16 -14.79 -1.60
C CYS A 141 6.08 -14.67 -3.13
N THR A 142 4.87 -14.71 -3.67
CA THR A 142 4.64 -14.64 -5.13
C THR A 142 4.34 -13.24 -5.63
N GLU A 143 3.75 -12.39 -4.79
CA GLU A 143 3.38 -11.02 -5.15
C GLU A 143 3.58 -10.07 -3.96
N CYS A 144 4.07 -8.86 -4.25
CA CYS A 144 3.90 -7.70 -3.39
C CYS A 144 3.21 -6.61 -4.20
N PHE A 145 2.29 -5.90 -3.59
CA PHE A 145 1.64 -4.75 -4.22
C PHE A 145 1.25 -3.69 -3.19
N MET A 146 1.01 -2.52 -3.68
CA MET A 146 0.51 -1.40 -2.89
C MET A 146 -0.85 -0.95 -3.40
N CYS A 147 -1.68 -0.38 -2.51
CA CYS A 147 -2.98 0.13 -2.90
C CYS A 147 -3.28 1.50 -2.31
N GLY A 148 -4.04 2.29 -3.07
CA GLY A 148 -4.50 3.61 -2.67
C GLY A 148 -5.48 4.18 -3.68
N THR A 149 -6.21 5.21 -3.31
CA THR A 149 -7.29 5.77 -4.16
C THR A 149 -6.81 6.25 -5.54
N ALA A 150 -5.61 6.83 -5.62
CA ALA A 150 -5.12 7.42 -6.86
C ALA A 150 -4.66 6.39 -7.91
N SER A 151 -4.16 5.23 -7.48
CA SER A 151 -3.59 4.22 -8.39
C SER A 151 -4.25 2.85 -8.27
N ILE A 152 -5.24 2.73 -7.41
CA ILE A 152 -5.98 1.50 -7.09
C ILE A 152 -5.02 0.42 -6.56
N ILE A 153 -4.33 -0.31 -7.43
CA ILE A 153 -3.28 -1.28 -7.11
C ILE A 153 -2.10 -1.07 -8.05
N VAL A 154 -0.89 -1.08 -7.49
CA VAL A 154 0.37 -1.07 -8.25
C VAL A 154 1.26 -2.21 -7.75
N PRO A 155 1.69 -3.12 -8.63
CA PRO A 155 2.61 -4.18 -8.28
C PRO A 155 4.00 -3.65 -7.92
N ILE A 156 4.67 -4.33 -6.99
CA ILE A 156 6.05 -4.09 -6.58
C ILE A 156 6.93 -5.15 -7.24
N ALA A 157 7.92 -4.75 -8.03
CA ALA A 157 8.86 -5.67 -8.68
C ALA A 157 10.08 -5.96 -7.82
N GLU A 158 10.52 -4.98 -7.05
CA GLU A 158 11.72 -5.11 -6.22
C GLU A 158 11.55 -4.37 -4.89
N LEU A 159 12.03 -5.00 -3.82
CA LEU A 159 12.33 -4.35 -2.54
C LEU A 159 13.84 -4.21 -2.42
N CYS A 160 14.34 -3.02 -2.12
CA CYS A 160 15.76 -2.72 -2.12
C CYS A 160 16.21 -2.10 -0.80
N GLU A 161 17.35 -2.55 -0.31
CA GLU A 161 18.05 -1.97 0.83
C GLU A 161 18.91 -0.76 0.40
N THR A 162 19.35 0.03 1.37
CA THR A 162 20.20 1.20 1.13
C THR A 162 21.58 0.83 0.59
N ASP A 163 22.09 -0.36 0.91
CA ASP A 163 23.39 -0.86 0.44
C ASP A 163 23.38 -1.40 -1.00
N GLY A 164 22.19 -1.36 -1.65
CA GLY A 164 21.98 -1.85 -3.00
C GLY A 164 21.55 -3.31 -3.10
N THR A 165 21.43 -4.03 -1.99
CA THR A 165 20.85 -5.38 -1.97
C THR A 165 19.40 -5.32 -2.45
N SER A 166 19.02 -6.16 -3.39
CA SER A 166 17.72 -6.13 -4.04
C SER A 166 17.05 -7.51 -4.00
N TYR A 167 15.77 -7.50 -3.70
CA TYR A 167 14.91 -8.68 -3.60
C TYR A 167 13.85 -8.58 -4.68
N SER A 168 14.09 -9.31 -5.78
CA SER A 168 13.21 -9.28 -6.95
C SER A 168 12.07 -10.28 -6.79
N LEU A 169 10.87 -9.81 -6.96
CA LEU A 169 9.70 -10.65 -7.12
C LEU A 169 9.68 -11.22 -8.53
N THR A 170 9.58 -12.53 -8.65
CA THR A 170 9.40 -13.16 -9.95
C THR A 170 8.03 -12.74 -10.47
N TYR A 171 8.00 -11.67 -11.24
CA TYR A 171 6.79 -11.10 -11.76
C TYR A 171 6.18 -12.02 -12.83
N SER A 172 5.51 -13.06 -12.37
CA SER A 172 4.49 -13.71 -13.16
C SER A 172 3.22 -12.88 -12.95
N LYS A 173 3.04 -11.83 -13.75
CA LYS A 173 1.82 -11.02 -13.88
C LYS A 173 0.83 -11.21 -12.73
N GLY A 174 1.15 -10.66 -11.56
CA GLY A 174 0.47 -10.81 -10.29
C GLY A 174 -1.02 -11.12 -10.42
N GLN A 175 -1.38 -12.39 -10.41
CA GLN A 175 -2.76 -12.80 -10.72
C GLN A 175 -3.74 -12.26 -9.69
N VAL A 176 -3.34 -12.29 -8.42
CA VAL A 176 -4.17 -11.80 -7.31
C VAL A 176 -4.31 -10.29 -7.38
N ALA A 177 -3.21 -9.56 -7.48
CA ALA A 177 -3.23 -8.09 -7.58
C ALA A 177 -4.05 -7.62 -8.79
N LYS A 178 -3.89 -8.28 -9.95
CA LYS A 178 -4.65 -7.97 -11.16
C LYS A 178 -6.14 -8.24 -10.97
N GLN A 179 -6.51 -9.40 -10.43
CA GLN A 179 -7.90 -9.76 -10.23
C GLN A 179 -8.59 -8.81 -9.24
N LEU A 180 -7.94 -8.47 -8.13
CA LEU A 180 -8.45 -7.50 -7.17
C LEU A 180 -8.64 -6.11 -7.81
N ARG A 181 -7.67 -5.66 -8.63
CA ARG A 181 -7.75 -4.38 -9.34
C ARG A 181 -8.90 -4.36 -10.35
N GLU A 182 -9.02 -5.38 -11.17
CA GLU A 182 -10.07 -5.48 -12.19
C GLU A 182 -11.46 -5.56 -11.55
N THR A 183 -11.60 -6.27 -10.43
CA THR A 183 -12.86 -6.36 -9.70
C THR A 183 -13.25 -5.00 -9.12
N LEU A 184 -12.33 -4.31 -8.42
CA LEU A 184 -12.63 -3.00 -7.84
C LEU A 184 -12.99 -1.97 -8.92
N LEU A 185 -12.21 -1.90 -10.00
CA LEU A 185 -12.50 -1.01 -11.12
C LEU A 185 -13.83 -1.38 -11.80
N GLY A 186 -14.10 -2.67 -11.98
CA GLY A 186 -15.37 -3.15 -12.55
C GLY A 186 -16.60 -2.70 -11.76
N ILE A 187 -16.50 -2.71 -10.41
CA ILE A 187 -17.55 -2.19 -9.53
C ILE A 187 -17.66 -0.66 -9.67
N GLN A 188 -16.54 0.06 -9.59
CA GLN A 188 -16.52 1.53 -9.68
C GLN A 188 -17.06 2.07 -11.02
N GLU A 189 -16.82 1.35 -12.10
CA GLU A 189 -17.25 1.70 -13.46
C GLU A 189 -18.63 1.13 -13.82
N GLY A 190 -19.29 0.42 -12.90
CA GLY A 190 -20.60 -0.20 -13.13
C GLY A 190 -20.58 -1.40 -14.10
N ARG A 191 -19.41 -1.99 -14.36
CA ARG A 191 -19.25 -3.20 -15.19
C ARG A 191 -19.50 -4.49 -14.41
N LEU A 192 -19.35 -4.44 -13.10
CA LEU A 192 -19.65 -5.52 -12.17
C LEU A 192 -20.68 -5.07 -11.15
N GLU A 193 -21.44 -6.02 -10.62
CA GLU A 193 -22.44 -5.76 -9.58
C GLU A 193 -21.76 -5.24 -8.29
N ASP A 194 -22.31 -4.18 -7.72
CA ASP A 194 -21.89 -3.64 -6.43
C ASP A 194 -22.69 -4.29 -5.30
N THR A 195 -22.24 -5.43 -4.83
CA THR A 195 -22.89 -6.18 -3.73
C THR A 195 -22.68 -5.52 -2.36
N GLU A 196 -21.77 -4.55 -2.26
CA GLU A 196 -21.40 -3.89 -1.00
C GLU A 196 -22.00 -2.47 -0.88
N ALA A 197 -22.74 -2.01 -1.88
CA ALA A 197 -23.33 -0.67 -1.96
C ALA A 197 -22.29 0.47 -1.78
N TRP A 198 -21.16 0.36 -2.44
CA TRP A 198 -20.08 1.38 -2.41
C TRP A 198 -20.32 2.51 -3.41
N VAL A 199 -21.09 2.26 -4.45
CA VAL A 199 -21.33 3.22 -5.54
C VAL A 199 -22.71 3.86 -5.36
N THR A 200 -22.75 5.18 -5.36
CA THR A 200 -24.00 5.94 -5.37
C THR A 200 -24.24 6.51 -6.75
N THR A 201 -25.33 6.10 -7.38
CA THR A 201 -25.76 6.69 -8.65
C THR A 201 -26.32 8.09 -8.37
N LEU A 202 -25.77 9.08 -9.05
CA LEU A 202 -26.31 10.44 -9.04
C LEU A 202 -27.40 10.52 -10.10
N LEU A 203 -28.58 11.03 -9.71
CA LEU A 203 -29.72 11.28 -10.62
C LEU A 203 -29.49 12.54 -11.42
#